data_19ae251d863ffb78b7c6438d5130aebb
#
_entry.id   19ae251d863ffb78b7c6438d5130aebb
#
_cell.length_a   1.000
_cell.length_b   1.000
_cell.length_c   1.000
_cell.angle_alpha   90.00
_cell.angle_beta   90.00
_cell.angle_gamma   90.00
#
_symmetry.space_group_name_H-M   'P 1'
#
loop_
_entity.id
_entity.type
_entity.pdbx_description
1 polymer ?
#
loop_
_entity_poly.entity_id
_entity_poly.type
_entity_poly.pdbx_seq_one_letter_code
_entity_poly.pdbx_strand_id
1 'polypeptide(L)'
;MKISISADDLDQFKFFLNTLLLGGVTALLQKKANIDDIEYLMFGPKSIELLKLIPVEPVYSDLIHQGTEIEDIASLLPGELNNYLESLQEAILHNYQSISLSKQDPVKITLFFDKTEYLVK
;
A
#
# COMPACT_ATOMS: atom_id res chain seq x y z
N MET A 1 -17.07 3.87 -12.04
CA MET A 1 -16.30 5.02 -11.52
C MET A 1 -14.82 4.75 -11.67
N LYS A 2 -14.07 5.74 -12.04
CA LYS A 2 -12.62 5.65 -12.13
C LYS A 2 -11.98 6.56 -11.09
N ILE A 3 -10.96 6.05 -10.39
CA ILE A 3 -10.19 6.82 -9.42
C ILE A 3 -8.77 6.94 -9.96
N SER A 4 -8.25 8.14 -10.03
CA SER A 4 -6.87 8.42 -10.43
C SER A 4 -6.17 9.22 -9.34
N ILE A 5 -4.88 9.01 -9.20
CA ILE A 5 -4.07 9.67 -8.19
C ILE A 5 -2.91 10.37 -8.90
N SER A 6 -2.70 11.63 -8.56
CA SER A 6 -1.57 12.41 -9.07
C SER A 6 -0.68 12.84 -7.91
N ALA A 7 0.62 12.62 -8.06
CA ALA A 7 1.64 13.09 -7.13
C ALA A 7 2.63 13.98 -7.88
N ASP A 8 3.11 15.06 -7.23
CA ASP A 8 3.99 16.01 -7.90
C ASP A 8 5.41 15.48 -8.09
N ASP A 9 5.87 14.61 -7.18
CA ASP A 9 7.20 14.03 -7.24
C ASP A 9 7.23 12.62 -6.64
N LEU A 10 8.40 11.96 -6.71
CA LEU A 10 8.57 10.62 -6.20
C LEU A 10 8.41 10.51 -4.68
N ASP A 11 8.82 11.51 -3.93
CA ASP A 11 8.70 11.45 -2.46
C ASP A 11 7.23 11.49 -2.04
N GLN A 12 6.40 12.28 -2.73
CA GLN A 12 4.96 12.28 -2.49
C GLN A 12 4.32 10.95 -2.88
N PHE A 13 4.77 10.35 -3.99
CA PHE A 13 4.31 9.01 -4.38
C PHE A 13 4.68 7.98 -3.33
N LYS A 14 5.92 8.00 -2.83
CA LYS A 14 6.38 7.09 -1.77
C LYS A 14 5.56 7.26 -0.50
N PHE A 15 5.29 8.49 -0.10
CA PHE A 15 4.47 8.78 1.07
C PHE A 15 3.07 8.20 0.92
N PHE A 16 2.45 8.43 -0.24
CA PHE A 16 1.12 7.88 -0.52
C PHE A 16 1.12 6.36 -0.49
N LEU A 17 2.06 5.72 -1.18
CA LEU A 17 2.15 4.26 -1.25
C LEU A 17 2.36 3.67 0.14
N ASN A 18 3.29 4.23 0.91
CA ASN A 18 3.58 3.75 2.26
C ASN A 18 2.35 3.86 3.17
N THR A 19 1.61 4.97 3.06
CA THR A 19 0.40 5.19 3.86
C THR A 19 -0.72 4.24 3.44
N LEU A 20 -0.87 3.96 2.15
CA LEU A 20 -1.83 2.99 1.66
C LEU A 20 -1.53 1.59 2.19
N LEU A 21 -0.27 1.16 2.13
CA LEU A 21 0.17 -0.14 2.67
C LEU A 21 -0.10 -0.23 4.17
N LEU A 22 0.19 0.84 4.91
CA LEU A 22 -0.07 0.90 6.35
C LEU A 22 -1.56 0.72 6.64
N GLY A 23 -2.42 1.40 5.89
CA GLY A 23 -3.87 1.29 6.06
C GLY A 23 -4.37 -0.13 5.84
N GLY A 24 -3.90 -0.79 4.78
CA GLY A 24 -4.29 -2.16 4.48
C GLY A 24 -3.87 -3.15 5.56
N VAL A 25 -2.61 -3.10 5.97
CA VAL A 25 -2.09 -4.00 7.03
C VAL A 25 -2.82 -3.74 8.36
N THR A 26 -3.05 -2.48 8.70
CA THR A 26 -3.78 -2.11 9.91
C THR A 26 -5.21 -2.65 9.89
N ALA A 27 -5.90 -2.55 8.76
CA ALA A 27 -7.26 -3.09 8.61
C ALA A 27 -7.30 -4.60 8.82
N LEU A 28 -6.27 -5.33 8.35
CA LEU A 28 -6.15 -6.77 8.59
C LEU A 28 -5.88 -7.09 10.05
N LEU A 29 -4.98 -6.34 10.70
CA LEU A 29 -4.68 -6.50 12.12
C LEU A 29 -5.91 -6.28 13.00
N GLN A 30 -6.70 -5.28 12.67
CA GLN A 30 -7.92 -4.94 13.40
C GLN A 30 -9.11 -5.81 13.00
N LYS A 31 -8.93 -6.74 12.07
CA LYS A 31 -9.97 -7.66 11.59
C LYS A 31 -11.18 -6.92 11.01
N LYS A 32 -10.94 -5.79 10.37
CA LYS A 32 -11.97 -4.97 9.74
C LYS A 32 -12.06 -5.14 8.23
N ALA A 33 -11.10 -5.86 7.64
CA ALA A 33 -11.09 -6.21 6.23
C ALA A 33 -10.62 -7.65 6.08
N ASN A 34 -10.97 -8.31 4.99
CA ASN A 34 -10.48 -9.66 4.71
C ASN A 34 -9.23 -9.62 3.81
N ILE A 35 -8.47 -10.71 3.86
CA ILE A 35 -7.18 -10.80 3.17
C ILE A 35 -7.35 -10.65 1.66
N ASP A 36 -8.35 -11.31 1.08
CA ASP A 36 -8.55 -11.29 -0.38
C ASP A 36 -8.77 -9.87 -0.90
N ASP A 37 -9.58 -9.08 -0.21
CA ASP A 37 -9.85 -7.70 -0.62
C ASP A 37 -8.61 -6.83 -0.54
N ILE A 38 -7.81 -6.97 0.52
CA ILE A 38 -6.59 -6.19 0.69
C ILE A 38 -5.52 -6.62 -0.31
N GLU A 39 -5.35 -7.92 -0.55
CA GLU A 39 -4.41 -8.41 -1.56
C GLU A 39 -4.79 -7.91 -2.94
N TYR A 40 -6.06 -8.00 -3.30
CA TYR A 40 -6.53 -7.52 -4.59
C TYR A 40 -6.27 -6.02 -4.77
N LEU A 41 -6.43 -5.24 -3.70
CA LEU A 41 -6.25 -3.79 -3.74
C LEU A 41 -4.78 -3.38 -3.84
N MET A 42 -3.86 -4.07 -3.12
CA MET A 42 -2.53 -3.53 -2.86
C MET A 42 -1.37 -4.49 -3.11
N PHE A 43 -1.57 -5.79 -2.95
CA PHE A 43 -0.47 -6.76 -2.90
C PHE A 43 -0.49 -7.74 -4.07
N GLY A 44 -0.77 -7.27 -5.27
CA GLY A 44 -0.79 -8.13 -6.45
C GLY A 44 0.54 -8.14 -7.20
N PRO A 45 0.81 -9.19 -8.01
CA PRO A 45 2.01 -9.24 -8.87
C PRO A 45 2.10 -8.04 -9.82
N LYS A 46 0.96 -7.53 -10.26
CA LYS A 46 0.89 -6.36 -11.14
C LYS A 46 1.43 -5.11 -10.46
N SER A 47 1.19 -4.95 -9.15
CA SER A 47 1.73 -3.83 -8.38
C SER A 47 3.26 -3.85 -8.35
N ILE A 48 3.86 -5.03 -8.21
CA ILE A 48 5.32 -5.21 -8.24
C ILE A 48 5.87 -4.85 -9.61
N GLU A 49 5.23 -5.33 -10.69
CA GLU A 49 5.64 -5.01 -12.06
C GLU A 49 5.59 -3.52 -12.34
N LEU A 50 4.54 -2.84 -11.89
CA LEU A 50 4.41 -1.39 -12.07
C LEU A 50 5.48 -0.63 -11.30
N LEU A 51 5.82 -1.06 -10.09
CA LEU A 51 6.87 -0.42 -9.30
C LEU A 51 8.25 -0.53 -9.96
N LYS A 52 8.52 -1.61 -10.69
CA LYS A 52 9.79 -1.76 -11.39
C LYS A 52 9.99 -0.71 -12.49
N LEU A 53 8.92 -0.07 -12.93
CA LEU A 53 8.97 0.99 -13.94
C LEU A 53 9.24 2.37 -13.32
N ILE A 54 9.25 2.45 -11.99
CA ILE A 54 9.42 3.71 -11.26
C ILE A 54 10.74 3.63 -10.48
N PRO A 55 11.58 4.70 -10.48
CA PRO A 55 12.87 4.67 -9.78
C PRO A 55 12.71 4.87 -8.27
N VAL A 56 12.05 3.94 -7.60
CA VAL A 56 11.94 3.90 -6.15
C VAL A 56 12.83 2.80 -5.57
N GLU A 57 13.17 2.92 -4.30
CA GLU A 57 14.02 1.98 -3.61
C GLU A 57 13.34 0.58 -3.55
N PRO A 58 14.15 -0.51 -3.51
CA PRO A 58 13.61 -1.87 -3.48
C PRO A 58 12.70 -2.18 -2.28
N VAL A 59 12.78 -1.39 -1.20
CA VAL A 59 11.94 -1.62 -0.01
C VAL A 59 10.45 -1.66 -0.34
N TYR A 60 10.00 -0.86 -1.31
CA TYR A 60 8.58 -0.82 -1.68
C TYR A 60 8.11 -2.11 -2.33
N SER A 61 8.88 -2.65 -3.27
CA SER A 61 8.56 -3.95 -3.87
C SER A 61 8.69 -5.08 -2.84
N ASP A 62 9.66 -4.98 -1.92
CA ASP A 62 9.82 -5.96 -0.85
C ASP A 62 8.62 -5.98 0.09
N LEU A 63 8.11 -4.81 0.49
CA LEU A 63 6.91 -4.70 1.33
C LEU A 63 5.68 -5.29 0.64
N ILE A 64 5.50 -5.00 -0.65
CA ILE A 64 4.39 -5.57 -1.42
C ILE A 64 4.56 -7.08 -1.55
N HIS A 65 5.77 -7.56 -1.78
CA HIS A 65 6.04 -9.00 -1.86
C HIS A 65 5.70 -9.70 -0.53
N GLN A 66 6.07 -9.12 0.59
CA GLN A 66 5.68 -9.64 1.91
C GLN A 66 4.16 -9.64 2.07
N GLY A 67 3.47 -8.64 1.52
CA GLY A 67 2.01 -8.61 1.49
C GLY A 67 1.40 -9.77 0.71
N THR A 68 2.02 -10.19 -0.39
CA THR A 68 1.53 -11.33 -1.19
C THR A 68 1.61 -12.66 -0.43
N GLU A 69 2.41 -12.73 0.62
CA GLU A 69 2.57 -13.94 1.42
C GLU A 69 1.55 -14.06 2.56
N ILE A 70 0.75 -13.03 2.83
CA ILE A 70 -0.19 -13.00 3.95
C ILE A 70 -1.17 -14.16 3.89
N GLU A 71 -1.71 -14.46 2.69
CA GLU A 71 -2.66 -15.55 2.52
C GLU A 71 -2.03 -16.91 2.86
N ASP A 72 -0.80 -17.14 2.44
CA ASP A 72 -0.08 -18.37 2.74
C ASP A 72 0.16 -18.52 4.24
N ILE A 73 0.55 -17.44 4.91
CA ILE A 73 0.71 -17.47 6.38
C ILE A 73 -0.61 -17.77 7.05
N ALA A 74 -1.70 -17.14 6.62
CA ALA A 74 -3.03 -17.38 7.19
C ALA A 74 -3.49 -18.82 7.00
N SER A 75 -3.17 -19.45 5.86
CA SER A 75 -3.55 -20.82 5.55
C SER A 75 -2.67 -21.85 6.23
N LEU A 76 -1.36 -21.66 6.18
CA LEU A 76 -0.38 -22.67 6.60
C LEU A 76 0.05 -22.49 8.06
N LEU A 77 0.10 -21.28 8.57
CA LEU A 77 0.59 -20.91 9.88
C LEU A 77 -0.34 -19.90 10.55
N PRO A 78 -1.63 -20.23 10.74
CA PRO A 78 -2.60 -19.23 11.23
C PRO A 78 -2.24 -18.63 12.58
N GLY A 79 -1.53 -19.36 13.44
CA GLY A 79 -1.07 -18.86 14.74
C GLY A 79 0.02 -17.79 14.62
N GLU A 80 0.69 -17.68 13.47
CA GLU A 80 1.74 -16.70 13.21
C GLU A 80 1.24 -15.45 12.48
N LEU A 81 -0.01 -15.43 12.06
CA LEU A 81 -0.54 -14.35 11.23
C LEU A 81 -0.43 -12.97 11.90
N ASN A 82 -0.83 -12.86 13.16
CA ASN A 82 -0.77 -11.58 13.87
C ASN A 82 0.66 -11.10 14.01
N ASN A 83 1.60 -11.96 14.36
CA ASN A 83 3.01 -11.60 14.45
C ASN A 83 3.56 -11.14 13.10
N TYR A 84 3.19 -11.83 12.03
CA TYR A 84 3.60 -11.48 10.68
C TYR A 84 3.08 -10.09 10.28
N LEU A 85 1.80 -9.83 10.52
CA LEU A 85 1.17 -8.54 10.22
C LEU A 85 1.77 -7.41 11.06
N GLU A 86 2.04 -7.65 12.35
CA GLU A 86 2.68 -6.66 13.20
C GLU A 86 4.08 -6.31 12.73
N SER A 87 4.87 -7.32 12.34
CA SER A 87 6.20 -7.09 11.79
C SER A 87 6.16 -6.30 10.49
N LEU A 88 5.20 -6.60 9.63
CA LEU A 88 5.01 -5.86 8.38
C LEU A 88 4.57 -4.42 8.65
N GLN A 89 3.66 -4.21 9.60
CA GLN A 89 3.25 -2.87 10.02
C GLN A 89 4.43 -2.06 10.54
N GLU A 90 5.26 -2.65 11.40
CA GLU A 90 6.44 -1.97 11.93
C GLU A 90 7.43 -1.59 10.82
N ALA A 91 7.64 -2.48 9.85
CA ALA A 91 8.50 -2.21 8.71
C ALA A 91 7.98 -1.02 7.89
N ILE A 92 6.67 -0.96 7.67
CA ILE A 92 6.03 0.15 6.95
C ILE A 92 6.18 1.46 7.74
N LEU A 93 5.92 1.42 9.04
CA LEU A 93 6.07 2.59 9.92
C LEU A 93 7.52 3.10 9.93
N HIS A 94 8.48 2.19 10.03
CA HIS A 94 9.89 2.55 10.00
C HIS A 94 10.28 3.18 8.65
N ASN A 95 9.69 2.73 7.56
CA ASN A 95 10.02 3.21 6.23
C ASN A 95 9.71 4.69 6.02
N TYR A 96 8.82 5.30 6.81
CA TYR A 96 8.59 6.75 6.74
C TYR A 96 9.86 7.56 6.95
N GLN A 97 10.81 7.04 7.72
CA GLN A 97 12.07 7.74 8.00
C GLN A 97 12.94 7.90 6.75
N SER A 98 12.76 7.05 5.75
CA SER A 98 13.50 7.12 4.48
C SER A 98 12.85 8.03 3.45
N ILE A 99 11.65 8.56 3.74
CA ILE A 99 10.92 9.42 2.81
C ILE A 99 11.23 10.88 3.12
N SER A 100 11.86 11.56 2.17
CA SER A 100 12.19 12.98 2.31
C SER A 100 11.05 13.84 1.79
N LEU A 101 10.33 14.48 2.70
CA LEU A 101 9.30 15.46 2.34
C LEU A 101 9.83 16.86 2.68
N SER A 102 9.58 17.81 1.78
CA SER A 102 9.90 19.19 2.07
C SER A 102 9.05 19.68 3.25
N LYS A 103 9.71 20.27 4.26
CA LYS A 103 8.99 20.83 5.40
C LYS A 103 8.24 22.11 5.06
N GLN A 104 8.60 22.74 3.93
CA GLN A 104 8.01 24.01 3.50
C GLN A 104 6.81 23.80 2.58
N ASP A 105 6.76 22.67 1.88
CA ASP A 105 5.68 22.38 0.95
C ASP A 105 4.82 21.23 1.49
N PRO A 106 3.50 21.41 1.56
CA PRO A 106 2.62 20.31 1.97
C PRO A 106 2.63 19.20 0.92
N VAL A 107 2.31 17.98 1.35
CA VAL A 107 2.08 16.88 0.43
C VAL A 107 0.92 17.22 -0.50
N LYS A 108 1.17 17.21 -1.80
CA LYS A 108 0.17 17.57 -2.81
C LYS A 108 -0.21 16.35 -3.63
N ILE A 109 -0.98 15.46 -3.01
CA ILE A 109 -1.55 14.31 -3.69
C ILE A 109 -3.00 14.62 -3.99
N THR A 110 -3.37 14.52 -5.25
CA THR A 110 -4.73 14.82 -5.67
C THR A 110 -5.42 13.54 -6.12
N LEU A 111 -6.61 13.31 -5.56
CA LEU A 111 -7.49 12.24 -5.98
C LEU A 111 -8.48 12.78 -6.99
N PHE A 112 -8.56 12.12 -8.14
CA PHE A 112 -9.52 12.44 -9.18
C PHE A 112 -10.58 11.34 -9.28
N PHE A 113 -11.82 11.74 -9.36
CA PHE A 113 -12.94 10.81 -9.49
C PHE A 113 -13.66 11.10 -10.80
N ASP A 114 -13.80 10.08 -11.64
CA ASP A 114 -14.68 10.15 -12.79
C ASP A 114 -16.04 9.59 -12.37
N LYS A 115 -17.05 10.45 -12.34
CA LYS A 115 -18.40 10.10 -11.91
C LYS A 115 -19.32 9.77 -13.10
N THR A 116 -18.84 9.90 -14.31
CA THR A 116 -19.67 9.79 -15.51
C THR A 116 -20.37 8.43 -15.56
N GLU A 117 -19.64 7.34 -15.37
CA GLU A 117 -20.21 5.99 -15.36
C GLU A 117 -21.19 5.77 -14.21
N TYR A 118 -20.91 6.36 -13.06
CA TYR A 118 -21.78 6.24 -11.90
C TYR A 118 -23.11 6.97 -12.10
N LEU A 119 -23.06 8.15 -12.73
CA LEU A 119 -24.26 8.96 -12.97
C LEU A 119 -25.20 8.36 -14.02
N VAL A 120 -24.64 7.58 -14.95
CA VAL A 120 -25.44 6.93 -16.03
C VAL A 120 -26.17 5.70 -15.54
N LYS A 121 -25.69 5.10 -14.46
CA LYS A 121 -26.35 3.94 -13.86
C LYS A 121 -27.58 4.34 -13.06
#